data_91b678b051a8932bf802495f1c9853a4
#
_entry.id   91b678b051a8932bf802495f1c9853a4
#
_cell.length_a   1.000
_cell.length_b   1.000
_cell.length_c   1.000
_cell.angle_alpha   90.00
_cell.angle_beta   90.00
_cell.angle_gamma   90.00
#
_symmetry.space_group_name_H-M   'P 1'
#
loop_
_entity.id
_entity.type
_entity.pdbx_description
1 polymer ?
#
loop_
_entity_poly.entity_id
_entity_poly.type
_entity_poly.pdbx_seq_one_letter_code
_entity_poly.pdbx_strand_id
1 'polypeptide(L)'
;MDFNVPNHFVDLRNKKNTAFDFEREANKLQQVLDAAKKESDIQQYIKHTGKWFIPGSLLLDYDFGHHSAYLVSEQTLGAEYRADYMLLGHNSIGHQIILVEFEDVNVDYVLQNSNSETMEVRKGLVQIRDWKRWMDSNRIYFLNSCGLSEIANSIPSWGIHYCLVVSRRARMTEVSNQMRGQMQHESPELHIVTYDRLVDNVRKLTNGF
;
A
#
# COMPACT_ATOMS: atom_id res chain seq x y z
N MET A 1 -7.59 -15.40 -18.15
CA MET A 1 -8.49 -14.54 -18.92
C MET A 1 -8.05 -13.12 -18.70
N ASP A 2 -7.72 -12.41 -19.76
CA ASP A 2 -7.37 -11.00 -19.69
C ASP A 2 -8.70 -10.22 -19.59
N PHE A 3 -8.99 -9.60 -18.46
CA PHE A 3 -10.11 -8.67 -18.34
C PHE A 3 -9.68 -7.28 -18.87
N ASN A 4 -10.67 -6.50 -19.29
CA ASN A 4 -10.41 -5.15 -19.80
C ASN A 4 -10.13 -4.20 -18.62
N VAL A 5 -8.84 -3.88 -18.42
CA VAL A 5 -8.40 -2.99 -17.32
C VAL A 5 -8.85 -1.56 -17.60
N PRO A 6 -9.55 -0.90 -16.68
CA PRO A 6 -9.97 0.50 -16.85
C PRO A 6 -8.78 1.46 -17.08
N ASN A 7 -8.96 2.48 -17.89
CA ASN A 7 -7.90 3.42 -18.30
C ASN A 7 -7.28 4.23 -17.15
N HIS A 8 -7.95 4.32 -15.99
CA HIS A 8 -7.41 5.03 -14.83
C HIS A 8 -6.44 4.17 -13.99
N PHE A 9 -6.29 2.89 -14.32
CA PHE A 9 -5.29 2.02 -13.73
C PHE A 9 -3.94 2.23 -14.39
N VAL A 10 -2.92 2.46 -13.57
CA VAL A 10 -1.52 2.50 -14.02
C VAL A 10 -1.00 1.07 -14.09
N ASP A 11 -0.58 0.64 -15.27
CA ASP A 11 0.10 -0.65 -15.42
C ASP A 11 1.55 -0.53 -14.92
N LEU A 12 1.84 -1.21 -13.82
CA LEU A 12 3.17 -1.22 -13.19
C LEU A 12 4.18 -2.11 -13.94
N ARG A 13 3.70 -3.04 -14.75
CA ARG A 13 4.51 -3.97 -15.54
C ARG A 13 4.91 -3.40 -16.90
N ASN A 14 4.47 -2.21 -17.26
CA ASN A 14 4.76 -1.62 -18.56
C ASN A 14 6.27 -1.30 -18.69
N LYS A 15 6.99 -2.28 -19.20
CA LYS A 15 8.46 -2.39 -19.25
C LYS A 15 9.11 -1.47 -20.30
N LYS A 16 8.56 -0.33 -20.62
CA LYS A 16 9.20 0.57 -21.61
C LYS A 16 10.56 1.11 -21.18
N ASN A 17 11.05 0.77 -19.99
CA ASN A 17 12.35 1.17 -19.48
C ASN A 17 13.17 -0.02 -18.97
N THR A 18 13.78 -0.77 -19.86
CA THR A 18 14.77 -1.82 -19.56
C THR A 18 16.08 -1.28 -18.95
N ALA A 19 16.22 0.03 -18.78
CA ALA A 19 17.39 0.70 -18.22
C ALA A 19 17.07 1.44 -16.90
N PHE A 20 16.04 1.02 -16.16
CA PHE A 20 15.66 1.70 -14.93
C PHE A 20 16.57 1.25 -13.77
N ASP A 21 17.34 2.18 -13.23
CA ASP A 21 18.24 1.94 -12.11
C ASP A 21 17.47 2.06 -10.79
N PHE A 22 16.89 0.95 -10.35
CA PHE A 22 16.11 0.89 -9.11
C PHE A 22 16.94 1.14 -7.85
N GLU A 23 18.25 0.81 -7.86
CA GLU A 23 19.15 1.16 -6.76
C GLU A 23 19.28 2.68 -6.62
N ARG A 24 19.48 3.37 -7.73
CA ARG A 24 19.52 4.83 -7.76
C ARG A 24 18.18 5.44 -7.30
N GLU A 25 17.06 4.86 -7.73
CA GLU A 25 15.75 5.35 -7.34
C GLU A 25 15.45 5.09 -5.86
N ALA A 26 15.86 3.95 -5.31
CA ALA A 26 15.79 3.68 -3.87
C ALA A 26 16.61 4.69 -3.06
N ASN A 27 17.81 5.03 -3.50
CA ASN A 27 18.64 6.02 -2.85
C ASN A 27 18.04 7.44 -2.91
N LYS A 28 17.40 7.81 -4.04
CA LYS A 28 16.63 9.07 -4.12
C LYS A 28 15.42 9.07 -3.19
N LEU A 29 14.67 7.96 -3.13
CA LEU A 29 13.56 7.83 -2.21
C LEU A 29 14.02 7.98 -0.76
N GLN A 30 15.15 7.37 -0.39
CA GLN A 30 15.74 7.54 0.94
C GLN A 30 15.99 9.02 1.25
N GLN A 31 16.61 9.76 0.32
CA GLN A 31 16.86 11.20 0.49
C GLN A 31 15.55 12.01 0.65
N VAL A 32 14.51 11.67 -0.11
CA VAL A 32 13.20 12.31 0.01
C VAL A 32 12.59 12.03 1.38
N LEU A 33 12.65 10.78 1.85
CA LEU A 33 12.16 10.39 3.18
C LEU A 33 12.90 11.12 4.31
N ASP A 34 14.21 11.29 4.17
CA ASP A 34 15.05 11.98 5.16
C ASP A 34 14.77 13.51 5.21
N ALA A 35 14.33 14.08 4.09
CA ALA A 35 13.97 15.50 3.99
C ALA A 35 12.48 15.77 4.29
N ALA A 36 11.61 14.76 4.20
CA ALA A 36 10.18 14.90 4.37
C ALA A 36 9.82 15.31 5.80
N LYS A 37 8.86 16.22 5.93
CA LYS A 37 8.33 16.67 7.22
C LYS A 37 6.98 16.06 7.55
N LYS A 38 6.23 15.67 6.54
CA LYS A 38 4.87 15.13 6.64
C LYS A 38 4.60 14.15 5.50
N GLU A 39 3.58 13.34 5.64
CA GLU A 39 3.12 12.36 4.67
C GLU A 39 2.94 12.95 3.26
N SER A 40 2.29 14.12 3.16
CA SER A 40 1.99 14.73 1.86
C SER A 40 3.24 15.11 1.05
N ASP A 41 4.41 15.27 1.67
CA ASP A 41 5.66 15.51 0.94
C ASP A 41 6.04 14.29 0.09
N ILE A 42 5.81 13.08 0.64
CA ILE A 42 6.07 11.81 -0.04
C ILE A 42 5.03 11.58 -1.16
N GLN A 43 3.76 11.78 -0.86
CA GLN A 43 2.68 11.63 -1.84
C GLN A 43 2.86 12.57 -3.03
N GLN A 44 3.21 13.84 -2.78
CA GLN A 44 3.50 14.81 -3.83
C GLN A 44 4.73 14.42 -4.65
N TYR A 45 5.80 13.92 -4.02
CA TYR A 45 6.96 13.42 -4.74
C TYR A 45 6.58 12.29 -5.70
N ILE A 46 5.83 11.30 -5.23
CA ILE A 46 5.36 10.18 -6.06
C ILE A 46 4.52 10.69 -7.23
N LYS A 47 3.53 11.55 -6.96
CA LYS A 47 2.58 12.08 -7.94
C LYS A 47 3.28 12.94 -9.00
N HIS A 48 4.12 13.90 -8.59
CA HIS A 48 4.79 14.81 -9.53
C HIS A 48 5.85 14.12 -10.39
N THR A 49 6.48 13.07 -9.87
CA THR A 49 7.51 12.33 -10.63
C THR A 49 6.96 11.12 -11.39
N GLY A 50 5.69 10.77 -11.18
CA GLY A 50 5.06 9.57 -11.77
C GLY A 50 5.69 8.26 -11.29
N LYS A 51 6.33 8.25 -10.11
CA LYS A 51 7.05 7.08 -9.59
C LYS A 51 6.10 6.10 -8.89
N TRP A 52 5.10 5.65 -9.60
CA TRP A 52 4.06 4.73 -9.12
C TRP A 52 4.62 3.37 -8.68
N PHE A 53 5.82 3.01 -9.13
CA PHE A 53 6.51 1.82 -8.67
C PHE A 53 6.85 1.88 -7.16
N ILE A 54 6.89 3.06 -6.53
CA ILE A 54 7.16 3.20 -5.09
C ILE A 54 6.03 2.56 -4.29
N PRO A 55 4.77 3.05 -4.31
CA PRO A 55 3.68 2.34 -3.63
C PRO A 55 3.43 0.95 -4.26
N GLY A 56 3.62 0.79 -5.56
CA GLY A 56 3.51 -0.49 -6.26
C GLY A 56 4.45 -1.55 -5.69
N SER A 57 5.63 -1.17 -5.18
CA SER A 57 6.62 -2.09 -4.59
C SER A 57 6.09 -2.88 -3.39
N LEU A 58 4.99 -2.43 -2.77
CA LEU A 58 4.31 -3.18 -1.71
C LEU A 58 3.78 -4.54 -2.18
N LEU A 59 3.53 -4.73 -3.48
CA LEU A 59 3.17 -6.05 -4.03
C LEU A 59 4.22 -7.13 -3.74
N LEU A 60 5.49 -6.76 -3.52
CA LEU A 60 6.56 -7.69 -3.14
C LEU A 60 6.40 -8.27 -1.72
N ASP A 61 5.63 -7.62 -0.85
CA ASP A 61 5.34 -8.11 0.51
C ASP A 61 4.15 -9.08 0.52
N TYR A 62 3.52 -9.28 -0.64
CA TYR A 62 2.39 -10.18 -0.85
C TYR A 62 2.72 -11.16 -1.99
N ASP A 63 2.17 -12.34 -1.92
CA ASP A 63 2.46 -13.39 -2.92
C ASP A 63 1.55 -13.29 -4.16
N PHE A 64 1.37 -12.06 -4.69
CA PHE A 64 0.64 -11.84 -5.93
C PHE A 64 1.19 -10.62 -6.70
N GLY A 65 0.79 -10.50 -7.99
CA GLY A 65 1.25 -9.40 -8.86
C GLY A 65 2.18 -9.85 -9.99
N HIS A 66 2.66 -11.09 -9.98
CA HIS A 66 3.61 -11.56 -11.01
C HIS A 66 2.97 -11.86 -12.38
N HIS A 67 1.65 -12.01 -12.50
CA HIS A 67 0.97 -12.11 -13.79
C HIS A 67 0.49 -10.75 -14.29
N SER A 68 0.00 -9.90 -13.38
CA SER A 68 -0.35 -8.51 -13.66
C SER A 68 -0.27 -7.68 -12.40
N ALA A 69 0.09 -6.40 -12.54
CA ALA A 69 0.23 -5.46 -11.43
C ALA A 69 -0.24 -4.07 -11.86
N TYR A 70 -1.24 -3.55 -11.19
CA TYR A 70 -1.85 -2.26 -11.48
C TYR A 70 -1.97 -1.41 -10.22
N LEU A 71 -2.05 -0.10 -10.40
CA LEU A 71 -2.21 0.88 -9.32
C LEU A 71 -3.26 1.92 -9.68
N VAL A 72 -4.06 2.30 -8.71
CA VAL A 72 -4.91 3.50 -8.73
C VAL A 72 -4.53 4.36 -7.52
N SER A 73 -4.34 5.66 -7.73
CA SER A 73 -4.15 6.63 -6.63
C SER A 73 -5.49 7.23 -6.22
N GLU A 74 -5.62 7.55 -4.93
CA GLU A 74 -6.80 8.22 -4.36
C GLU A 74 -8.10 7.45 -4.63
N GLN A 75 -8.08 6.12 -4.42
CA GLN A 75 -9.24 5.25 -4.67
C GLN A 75 -10.35 5.47 -3.65
N THR A 76 -11.53 5.87 -4.12
CA THR A 76 -12.70 6.06 -3.25
C THR A 76 -13.36 4.72 -2.88
N LEU A 77 -13.82 4.62 -1.63
CA LEU A 77 -14.66 3.55 -1.11
C LEU A 77 -16.04 4.16 -0.80
N GLY A 78 -16.94 4.07 -1.78
CA GLY A 78 -18.20 4.83 -1.74
C GLY A 78 -17.99 6.33 -1.76
N ALA A 79 -18.83 7.06 -1.03
CA ALA A 79 -18.69 8.51 -0.81
C ALA A 79 -18.01 8.86 0.52
N GLU A 80 -17.69 7.85 1.34
CA GLU A 80 -17.34 8.01 2.75
C GLU A 80 -15.83 7.97 2.99
N TYR A 81 -15.12 7.11 2.23
CA TYR A 81 -13.70 6.86 2.46
C TYR A 81 -12.90 6.97 1.17
N ARG A 82 -11.58 7.12 1.34
CA ARG A 82 -10.64 7.15 0.23
C ARG A 82 -9.31 6.55 0.70
N ALA A 83 -8.82 5.55 -0.03
CA ALA A 83 -7.48 5.02 0.15
C ALA A 83 -6.48 5.83 -0.67
N ASP A 84 -5.28 6.02 -0.17
CA ASP A 84 -4.22 6.71 -0.92
C ASP A 84 -3.86 5.96 -2.20
N TYR A 85 -3.77 4.63 -2.09
CA TYR A 85 -3.55 3.78 -3.25
C TYR A 85 -4.38 2.50 -3.15
N MET A 86 -4.78 2.01 -4.32
CA MET A 86 -5.25 0.64 -4.51
C MET A 86 -4.29 -0.07 -5.46
N LEU A 87 -3.79 -1.22 -5.04
CA LEU A 87 -2.99 -2.11 -5.89
C LEU A 87 -3.86 -3.30 -6.27
N LEU A 88 -3.83 -3.68 -7.53
CA LEU A 88 -4.47 -4.88 -8.05
C LEU A 88 -3.40 -5.77 -8.65
N GLY A 89 -3.29 -6.98 -8.14
CA GLY A 89 -2.36 -7.98 -8.65
C GLY A 89 -3.06 -9.28 -9.01
N HIS A 90 -2.40 -10.10 -9.82
CA HIS A 90 -2.86 -11.41 -10.23
C HIS A 90 -1.73 -12.44 -10.11
N ASN A 91 -2.07 -13.60 -9.58
CA ASN A 91 -1.23 -14.80 -9.57
C ASN A 91 -2.05 -16.03 -9.97
N SER A 92 -1.52 -17.24 -9.82
CA SER A 92 -2.20 -18.50 -10.16
C SER A 92 -3.45 -18.77 -9.29
N ILE A 93 -3.57 -18.12 -8.11
CA ILE A 93 -4.75 -18.26 -7.22
C ILE A 93 -5.89 -17.34 -7.70
N GLY A 94 -5.58 -16.20 -8.35
CA GLY A 94 -6.56 -15.24 -8.82
C GLY A 94 -6.14 -13.78 -8.63
N HIS A 95 -7.10 -12.89 -8.82
CA HIS A 95 -6.91 -11.45 -8.57
C HIS A 95 -7.07 -11.12 -7.09
N GLN A 96 -6.20 -10.25 -6.60
CA GLN A 96 -6.22 -9.75 -5.22
C GLN A 96 -5.94 -8.24 -5.21
N ILE A 97 -6.40 -7.57 -4.16
CA ILE A 97 -6.31 -6.11 -4.00
C ILE A 97 -5.62 -5.79 -2.67
N ILE A 98 -4.81 -4.74 -2.68
CA ILE A 98 -4.32 -4.09 -1.46
C ILE A 98 -4.85 -2.66 -1.43
N LEU A 99 -5.53 -2.28 -0.36
CA LEU A 99 -5.84 -0.89 -0.05
C LEU A 99 -4.73 -0.35 0.86
N VAL A 100 -4.12 0.75 0.45
CA VAL A 100 -2.94 1.32 1.10
C VAL A 100 -3.27 2.68 1.68
N GLU A 101 -2.90 2.87 2.95
CA GLU A 101 -2.91 4.14 3.65
C GLU A 101 -1.49 4.56 4.01
N PHE A 102 -1.15 5.79 3.70
CA PHE A 102 0.05 6.44 4.18
C PHE A 102 -0.31 7.32 5.37
N GLU A 103 0.50 7.28 6.40
CA GLU A 103 0.41 8.19 7.55
C GLU A 103 1.77 8.85 7.78
N ASP A 104 1.89 9.70 8.79
CA ASP A 104 3.07 10.55 8.95
C ASP A 104 4.38 9.74 9.03
N VAL A 105 5.36 10.24 8.29
CA VAL A 105 6.70 9.63 8.15
C VAL A 105 7.56 9.84 9.40
N ASN A 106 7.34 10.92 10.15
CA ASN A 106 8.23 11.36 11.24
C ASN A 106 7.64 11.15 12.65
N VAL A 107 6.74 10.21 12.82
CA VAL A 107 6.12 9.91 14.11
C VAL A 107 6.78 8.70 14.77
N ASP A 108 6.83 8.69 16.09
CA ASP A 108 7.09 7.49 16.85
C ASP A 108 5.85 6.60 16.81
N TYR A 109 6.02 5.28 16.76
CA TYR A 109 4.90 4.35 16.67
C TYR A 109 4.13 4.27 18.00
N VAL A 110 4.85 4.35 19.13
CA VAL A 110 4.30 4.32 20.48
C VAL A 110 4.62 5.61 21.22
N LEU A 111 3.75 5.98 22.15
CA LEU A 111 3.96 7.09 23.08
C LEU A 111 5.11 6.75 24.04
N GLN A 112 5.95 7.73 24.36
CA GLN A 112 7.17 7.53 25.16
C GLN A 112 6.93 6.94 26.55
N ASN A 113 5.76 7.18 27.16
CA ASN A 113 5.46 6.78 28.51
C ASN A 113 4.29 5.80 28.62
N SER A 114 3.90 5.18 27.53
CA SER A 114 2.82 4.19 27.52
C SER A 114 3.02 3.19 26.39
N ASN A 115 2.44 2.00 26.55
CA ASN A 115 2.38 0.99 25.49
C ASN A 115 1.16 1.24 24.58
N SER A 116 0.94 2.49 24.17
CA SER A 116 -0.16 2.88 23.28
C SER A 116 0.39 3.52 22.02
N GLU A 117 -0.31 3.32 20.92
CA GLU A 117 0.02 3.96 19.65
C GLU A 117 -0.09 5.49 19.78
N THR A 118 0.74 6.19 19.02
CA THR A 118 0.58 7.64 18.81
C THR A 118 -0.73 7.94 18.06
N MET A 119 -1.13 9.20 18.05
CA MET A 119 -2.40 9.61 17.44
C MET A 119 -2.42 9.33 15.95
N GLU A 120 -1.31 9.54 15.27
CA GLU A 120 -1.14 9.33 13.82
C GLU A 120 -1.27 7.85 13.47
N VAL A 121 -0.57 6.98 14.19
CA VAL A 121 -0.68 5.51 14.00
C VAL A 121 -2.11 5.04 14.25
N ARG A 122 -2.72 5.51 15.34
CA ARG A 122 -4.11 5.17 15.67
C ARG A 122 -5.10 5.64 14.61
N LYS A 123 -4.89 6.84 14.05
CA LYS A 123 -5.71 7.39 12.97
C LYS A 123 -5.72 6.43 11.76
N GLY A 124 -4.55 6.02 11.26
CA GLY A 124 -4.45 5.08 10.14
C GLY A 124 -5.08 3.72 10.44
N LEU A 125 -4.88 3.18 11.66
CA LEU A 125 -5.50 1.92 12.08
C LEU A 125 -7.03 2.01 12.17
N VAL A 126 -7.58 3.13 12.65
CA VAL A 126 -9.03 3.37 12.69
C VAL A 126 -9.58 3.45 11.28
N GLN A 127 -8.92 4.17 10.38
CA GLN A 127 -9.34 4.32 8.99
C GLN A 127 -9.39 2.95 8.28
N ILE A 128 -8.36 2.13 8.42
CA ILE A 128 -8.36 0.77 7.86
C ILE A 128 -9.47 -0.09 8.47
N ARG A 129 -9.73 0.01 9.78
CA ARG A 129 -10.84 -0.71 10.43
C ARG A 129 -12.19 -0.29 9.89
N ASP A 130 -12.37 0.99 9.58
CA ASP A 130 -13.58 1.51 8.98
C ASP A 130 -13.74 1.01 7.54
N TRP A 131 -12.66 0.95 6.76
CA TRP A 131 -12.67 0.35 5.42
C TRP A 131 -13.06 -1.13 5.46
N LYS A 132 -12.50 -1.91 6.39
CA LYS A 132 -12.84 -3.32 6.56
C LYS A 132 -14.34 -3.50 6.81
N ARG A 133 -14.88 -2.75 7.79
CA ARG A 133 -16.32 -2.77 8.11
C ARG A 133 -17.20 -2.41 6.92
N TRP A 134 -16.81 -1.36 6.19
CA TRP A 134 -17.53 -0.94 4.99
C TRP A 134 -17.45 -2.00 3.89
N MET A 135 -16.28 -2.58 3.69
CA MET A 135 -16.01 -3.60 2.66
C MET A 135 -16.81 -4.89 2.90
N ASP A 136 -17.03 -5.29 4.15
CA ASP A 136 -17.83 -6.49 4.51
C ASP A 136 -19.22 -6.49 3.85
N SER A 137 -19.84 -5.31 3.74
CA SER A 137 -21.17 -5.17 3.15
C SER A 137 -21.15 -4.65 1.70
N ASN A 138 -20.06 -4.04 1.25
CA ASN A 138 -20.02 -3.28 0.00
C ASN A 138 -19.00 -3.80 -1.02
N ARG A 139 -18.36 -4.96 -0.78
CA ARG A 139 -17.27 -5.47 -1.63
C ARG A 139 -17.63 -5.50 -3.13
N ILE A 140 -18.73 -6.10 -3.50
CA ILE A 140 -19.15 -6.20 -4.91
C ILE A 140 -19.47 -4.81 -5.49
N TYR A 141 -20.14 -3.97 -4.72
CA TYR A 141 -20.39 -2.59 -5.11
C TYR A 141 -19.06 -1.85 -5.37
N PHE A 142 -18.11 -1.96 -4.45
CA PHE A 142 -16.78 -1.36 -4.58
C PHE A 142 -16.08 -1.81 -5.86
N LEU A 143 -15.96 -3.11 -6.07
CA LEU A 143 -15.29 -3.66 -7.25
C LEU A 143 -15.96 -3.21 -8.56
N ASN A 144 -17.28 -3.17 -8.60
CA ASN A 144 -18.03 -2.67 -9.76
C ASN A 144 -17.76 -1.16 -9.98
N SER A 145 -17.75 -0.36 -8.92
CA SER A 145 -17.48 1.09 -9.01
C SER A 145 -16.06 1.42 -9.44
N CYS A 146 -15.10 0.52 -9.18
CA CYS A 146 -13.74 0.59 -9.68
C CYS A 146 -13.60 0.20 -11.17
N GLY A 147 -14.69 -0.27 -11.81
CA GLY A 147 -14.66 -0.80 -13.19
C GLY A 147 -14.14 -2.23 -13.29
N LEU A 148 -14.14 -2.98 -12.18
CA LEU A 148 -13.66 -4.37 -12.09
C LEU A 148 -14.82 -5.39 -12.17
N SER A 149 -15.95 -5.02 -12.78
CA SER A 149 -17.16 -5.85 -12.83
C SER A 149 -16.93 -7.25 -13.39
N GLU A 150 -16.07 -7.38 -14.39
CA GLU A 150 -15.75 -8.67 -15.03
C GLU A 150 -15.11 -9.67 -14.05
N ILE A 151 -14.33 -9.16 -13.08
CA ILE A 151 -13.60 -9.98 -12.11
C ILE A 151 -14.13 -9.85 -10.67
N ALA A 152 -15.18 -9.04 -10.45
CA ALA A 152 -15.67 -8.73 -9.10
C ALA A 152 -16.06 -9.99 -8.31
N ASN A 153 -16.67 -10.97 -8.96
CA ASN A 153 -17.07 -12.24 -8.33
C ASN A 153 -15.88 -13.19 -8.09
N SER A 154 -14.76 -13.00 -8.79
CA SER A 154 -13.56 -13.83 -8.63
C SER A 154 -12.60 -13.30 -7.55
N ILE A 155 -12.83 -12.10 -7.02
CA ILE A 155 -12.05 -11.54 -5.91
C ILE A 155 -12.80 -11.85 -4.60
N PRO A 156 -12.39 -12.86 -3.84
CA PRO A 156 -13.04 -13.19 -2.59
C PRO A 156 -12.75 -12.16 -1.49
N SER A 157 -13.47 -12.23 -0.37
CA SER A 157 -13.22 -11.32 0.76
C SER A 157 -11.80 -11.41 1.31
N TRP A 158 -11.23 -12.62 1.37
CA TRP A 158 -9.84 -12.84 1.79
C TRP A 158 -8.80 -12.35 0.76
N GLY A 159 -9.21 -12.05 -0.48
CA GLY A 159 -8.36 -11.45 -1.52
C GLY A 159 -8.26 -9.92 -1.42
N ILE A 160 -8.84 -9.31 -0.38
CA ILE A 160 -8.71 -7.89 -0.11
C ILE A 160 -7.81 -7.72 1.12
N HIS A 161 -6.70 -7.07 0.90
CA HIS A 161 -5.67 -6.80 1.89
C HIS A 161 -5.59 -5.31 2.20
N TYR A 162 -4.99 -4.98 3.32
CA TYR A 162 -4.82 -3.62 3.81
C TYR A 162 -3.36 -3.39 4.18
N CYS A 163 -2.84 -2.22 3.86
CA CYS A 163 -1.47 -1.85 4.20
C CYS A 163 -1.44 -0.46 4.81
N LEU A 164 -0.91 -0.34 6.03
CA LEU A 164 -0.60 0.93 6.65
C LEU A 164 0.90 1.19 6.53
N VAL A 165 1.28 2.28 5.87
CA VAL A 165 2.66 2.76 5.79
C VAL A 165 2.81 3.94 6.72
N VAL A 166 3.59 3.78 7.79
CA VAL A 166 3.72 4.81 8.84
C VAL A 166 5.10 4.76 9.48
N SER A 167 5.60 5.91 9.89
CA SER A 167 6.86 6.01 10.63
C SER A 167 8.11 5.58 9.83
N ARG A 168 9.26 5.70 10.47
CA ARG A 168 10.57 5.27 9.97
C ARG A 168 11.12 4.14 10.85
N ARG A 169 11.92 3.24 10.26
CA ARG A 169 12.58 2.15 10.98
C ARG A 169 13.38 2.65 12.18
N ALA A 170 14.06 3.79 12.04
CA ALA A 170 14.84 4.40 13.12
C ALA A 170 14.01 4.86 14.32
N ARG A 171 12.70 4.99 14.18
CA ARG A 171 11.73 5.38 15.23
C ARG A 171 10.99 4.19 15.85
N MET A 172 11.26 2.97 15.35
CA MET A 172 10.66 1.75 15.86
C MET A 172 11.45 1.24 17.08
N THR A 173 10.75 0.98 18.17
CA THR A 173 11.27 0.34 19.37
C THR A 173 10.93 -1.15 19.38
N GLU A 174 11.48 -1.91 20.33
CA GLU A 174 11.09 -3.31 20.54
C GLU A 174 9.58 -3.43 20.83
N VAL A 175 9.05 -2.58 21.71
CA VAL A 175 7.63 -2.53 22.04
C VAL A 175 6.77 -2.26 20.81
N SER A 176 7.14 -1.28 19.98
CA SER A 176 6.40 -0.98 18.76
C SER A 176 6.42 -2.13 17.76
N ASN A 177 7.54 -2.86 17.66
CA ASN A 177 7.64 -4.05 16.79
C ASN A 177 6.77 -5.20 17.32
N GLN A 178 6.72 -5.42 18.64
CA GLN A 178 5.85 -6.43 19.26
C GLN A 178 4.37 -6.09 19.03
N MET A 179 3.94 -4.85 19.29
CA MET A 179 2.57 -4.40 19.07
C MET A 179 2.15 -4.56 17.61
N ARG A 180 3.00 -4.11 16.67
CA ARG A 180 2.75 -4.28 15.24
C ARG A 180 2.62 -5.77 14.86
N GLY A 181 3.51 -6.61 15.37
CA GLY A 181 3.48 -8.07 15.15
C GLY A 181 2.19 -8.70 15.67
N GLN A 182 1.73 -8.30 16.86
CA GLN A 182 0.47 -8.78 17.43
C GLN A 182 -0.72 -8.36 16.56
N MET A 183 -0.81 -7.09 16.15
CA MET A 183 -1.90 -6.60 15.30
C MET A 183 -1.99 -7.35 13.97
N GLN A 184 -0.84 -7.61 13.33
CA GLN A 184 -0.78 -8.38 12.09
C GLN A 184 -1.14 -9.86 12.30
N HIS A 185 -0.84 -10.42 13.46
CA HIS A 185 -1.26 -11.79 13.81
C HIS A 185 -2.77 -11.89 14.02
N GLU A 186 -3.36 -10.88 14.67
CA GLU A 186 -4.83 -10.79 14.91
C GLU A 186 -5.61 -10.46 13.63
N SER A 187 -4.98 -9.81 12.67
CA SER A 187 -5.57 -9.41 11.37
C SER A 187 -4.58 -9.76 10.23
N PRO A 188 -4.54 -11.01 9.77
CA PRO A 188 -3.54 -11.47 8.78
C PRO A 188 -3.62 -10.73 7.43
N GLU A 189 -4.76 -10.14 7.12
CA GLU A 189 -4.95 -9.30 5.93
C GLU A 189 -4.37 -7.89 6.06
N LEU A 190 -3.95 -7.48 7.28
CA LEU A 190 -3.35 -6.18 7.55
C LEU A 190 -1.83 -6.28 7.62
N HIS A 191 -1.16 -5.52 6.77
CA HIS A 191 0.28 -5.27 6.90
C HIS A 191 0.52 -3.85 7.42
N ILE A 192 1.40 -3.73 8.42
CA ILE A 192 1.86 -2.44 8.95
C ILE A 192 3.35 -2.35 8.67
N VAL A 193 3.77 -1.38 7.87
CA VAL A 193 5.15 -1.24 7.43
C VAL A 193 5.67 0.18 7.64
N THR A 194 6.98 0.33 7.76
CA THR A 194 7.61 1.65 7.77
C THR A 194 7.92 2.11 6.34
N TYR A 195 8.07 3.40 6.13
CA TYR A 195 8.49 3.96 4.83
C TYR A 195 9.81 3.39 4.32
N ASP A 196 10.69 2.94 5.22
CA ASP A 196 11.94 2.25 4.83
C ASP A 196 11.68 0.91 4.12
N ARG A 197 10.51 0.29 4.33
CA ARG A 197 10.10 -0.89 3.56
C ARG A 197 9.94 -0.56 2.08
N LEU A 198 9.41 0.61 1.75
CA LEU A 198 9.29 1.05 0.35
C LEU A 198 10.66 1.18 -0.30
N VAL A 199 11.66 1.73 0.42
CA VAL A 199 13.05 1.82 -0.07
C VAL A 199 13.63 0.43 -0.32
N ASP A 200 13.47 -0.49 0.66
CA ASP A 200 13.96 -1.86 0.54
C ASP A 200 13.31 -2.59 -0.64
N ASN A 201 11.99 -2.41 -0.82
CA ASN A 201 11.24 -3.05 -1.88
C ASN A 201 11.59 -2.46 -3.26
N VAL A 202 11.71 -1.14 -3.39
CA VAL A 202 12.17 -0.51 -4.64
C VAL A 202 13.55 -1.03 -5.03
N ARG A 203 14.47 -1.21 -4.08
CA ARG A 203 15.79 -1.78 -4.34
C ARG A 203 15.75 -3.22 -4.87
N LYS A 204 14.73 -3.99 -4.49
CA LYS A 204 14.51 -5.37 -4.96
C LYS A 204 13.87 -5.47 -6.34
N LEU A 205 13.31 -4.38 -6.87
CA LEU A 205 12.73 -4.34 -8.21
C LEU A 205 13.85 -4.40 -9.26
N THR A 206 14.34 -5.59 -9.57
CA THR A 206 15.45 -5.76 -10.53
C THR A 206 14.99 -5.73 -11.98
N ASN A 207 13.75 -6.20 -12.27
CA ASN A 207 13.17 -6.31 -13.61
C ASN A 207 11.76 -5.71 -13.73
N GLY A 208 11.37 -4.89 -12.77
CA GLY A 208 9.98 -4.46 -12.60
C GLY A 208 9.15 -5.51 -11.85
N PHE A 209 7.82 -5.40 -11.97
CA PHE A 209 6.86 -6.31 -11.34
C PHE A 209 6.69 -7.58 -12.16
#